data_8ef0cd0f3c2ddc9ce140d70b13845a68
#
_entry.id   8ef0cd0f3c2ddc9ce140d70b13845a68
#
_cell.length_a   1.000
_cell.length_b   1.000
_cell.length_c   1.000
_cell.angle_alpha   90.00
_cell.angle_beta   90.00
_cell.angle_gamma   90.00
#
_symmetry.space_group_name_H-M   'P 1'
#
loop_
_entity.id
_entity.type
_entity.pdbx_description
1 polymer ?
#
loop_
_entity_poly.entity_id
_entity_poly.type
_entity_poly.pdbx_seq_one_letter_code
_entity_poly.pdbx_strand_id
1 'polypeptide(L)'
;MWRSTWSATRAGDSRGEFAQTLTVTDVFTGWTETKAVRNKAQKWVFAALVELRAAFPFPVLGIDSDNGSEFINAHLLAYCEQEELTFTRSRAGNKNDGCHVEQKNWSVVRRAVGYHRYDTPPELELLNAIYVLLRLQTNFFSPQQRLLEKHRQGAKVTKKYARAKTPYQRVAADKRIPEKVKTDLARQYEQLNPAQIRRDILALQDQLLTFVRAKHPPTRLPVKPPPPMRASTREATKTRTRAS
;
A
#
# COMPACT_ATOMS: atom_id res chain seq x y z
N MET A 1 6.64 18.11 -7.95
CA MET A 1 6.49 18.22 -6.49
C MET A 1 6.07 16.87 -5.97
N TRP A 2 6.78 16.33 -5.05
CA TRP A 2 6.55 15.01 -4.49
C TRP A 2 5.71 15.09 -3.24
N ARG A 3 4.92 14.04 -2.99
CA ARG A 3 4.23 13.88 -1.72
C ARG A 3 4.62 12.56 -1.10
N SER A 4 5.03 12.61 0.15
CA SER A 4 5.33 11.43 0.97
C SER A 4 4.24 11.25 2.02
N THR A 5 3.88 10.01 2.31
CA THR A 5 3.02 9.69 3.45
C THR A 5 3.35 8.35 4.05
N TRP A 6 2.96 8.19 5.29
CA TRP A 6 3.08 6.95 6.04
C TRP A 6 1.86 6.07 5.92
N SER A 7 2.11 4.80 5.75
CA SER A 7 1.14 3.78 6.03
C SER A 7 1.69 2.86 7.11
N ALA A 8 1.11 2.92 8.30
CA ALA A 8 1.31 1.86 9.28
C ALA A 8 0.50 0.63 8.84
N THR A 9 1.15 -0.52 8.69
CA THR A 9 0.44 -1.79 8.68
C THR A 9 0.00 -2.07 10.11
N ARG A 10 -1.26 -1.77 10.43
CA ARG A 10 -1.79 -1.86 11.78
C ARG A 10 -2.90 -2.87 11.84
N ALA A 11 -2.67 -3.99 12.53
CA ALA A 11 -3.71 -4.85 13.06
C ALA A 11 -3.52 -4.94 14.58
N GLY A 12 -4.53 -4.60 15.35
CA GLY A 12 -4.56 -4.82 16.79
C GLY A 12 -3.75 -3.82 17.62
N ASP A 13 -2.91 -4.34 18.52
CA ASP A 13 -2.17 -3.58 19.52
C ASP A 13 -1.15 -2.62 18.87
N SER A 14 -1.17 -1.36 19.30
CA SER A 14 -0.23 -0.32 18.85
C SER A 14 1.06 -0.28 19.69
N ARG A 15 1.20 -1.12 20.71
CA ARG A 15 2.37 -1.19 21.57
C ARG A 15 3.53 -1.90 20.89
N GLY A 16 4.75 -1.52 21.25
CA GLY A 16 5.99 -2.10 20.75
C GLY A 16 6.34 -1.69 19.30
N GLU A 17 7.46 -2.24 18.85
CA GLU A 17 7.99 -1.96 17.50
C GLU A 17 7.36 -2.86 16.46
N PHE A 18 7.04 -2.30 15.29
CA PHE A 18 6.56 -3.04 14.13
C PHE A 18 6.85 -2.28 12.85
N ALA A 19 6.94 -3.00 11.76
CA ALA A 19 7.28 -2.45 10.46
C ALA A 19 6.29 -1.38 10.01
N GLN A 20 6.83 -0.29 9.50
CA GLN A 20 6.09 0.81 8.90
C GLN A 20 6.43 0.88 7.42
N THR A 21 5.54 1.40 6.61
CA THR A 21 5.79 1.60 5.18
C THR A 21 5.84 3.08 4.85
N LEU A 22 6.96 3.52 4.32
CA LEU A 22 7.09 4.83 3.69
C LEU A 22 6.68 4.71 2.22
N THR A 23 5.73 5.53 1.81
CA THR A 23 5.30 5.65 0.42
C THR A 23 5.59 7.04 -0.08
N VAL A 24 6.30 7.14 -1.18
CA VAL A 24 6.60 8.40 -1.86
C VAL A 24 5.98 8.35 -3.26
N THR A 25 5.23 9.37 -3.63
CA THR A 25 4.61 9.44 -4.96
C THR A 25 4.83 10.80 -5.61
N ASP A 26 5.19 10.81 -6.88
CA ASP A 26 5.23 12.02 -7.65
C ASP A 26 3.80 12.43 -8.06
N VAL A 27 3.41 13.64 -7.65
CA VAL A 27 2.05 14.15 -7.89
C VAL A 27 1.73 14.29 -9.37
N PHE A 28 2.75 14.57 -10.18
CA PHE A 28 2.54 14.83 -11.61
C PHE A 28 2.40 13.54 -12.42
N THR A 29 3.34 12.61 -12.28
CA THR A 29 3.33 11.35 -13.05
C THR A 29 2.56 10.25 -12.36
N GLY A 30 2.45 10.29 -11.02
CA GLY A 30 1.95 9.22 -10.18
C GLY A 30 2.97 8.11 -9.97
N TRP A 31 4.24 8.33 -10.34
CA TRP A 31 5.33 7.39 -10.05
C TRP A 31 5.42 7.17 -8.55
N THR A 32 5.47 5.93 -8.13
CA THR A 32 5.36 5.57 -6.71
C THR A 32 6.49 4.63 -6.32
N GLU A 33 7.16 4.97 -5.23
CA GLU A 33 8.18 4.15 -4.57
C GLU A 33 7.73 3.84 -3.14
N THR A 34 8.05 2.65 -2.66
CA THR A 34 7.67 2.19 -1.32
C THR A 34 8.82 1.48 -0.63
N LYS A 35 8.98 1.70 0.68
CA LYS A 35 10.00 1.04 1.51
C LYS A 35 9.40 0.70 2.87
N ALA A 36 9.59 -0.54 3.31
CA ALA A 36 9.32 -0.92 4.69
C ALA A 36 10.51 -0.59 5.57
N VAL A 37 10.24 -0.02 6.74
CA VAL A 37 11.23 0.30 7.79
C VAL A 37 10.83 -0.35 9.09
N ARG A 38 11.81 -0.62 9.95
CA ARG A 38 11.63 -1.34 11.22
C ARG A 38 10.58 -0.69 12.13
N ASN A 39 10.60 0.64 12.21
CA ASN A 39 9.67 1.43 13.02
C ASN A 39 9.67 2.91 12.55
N LYS A 40 8.93 3.77 13.24
CA LYS A 40 8.83 5.21 12.93
C LYS A 40 10.00 6.07 13.42
N ALA A 41 11.09 5.49 13.95
CA ALA A 41 12.20 6.31 14.41
C ALA A 41 12.82 7.09 13.24
N GLN A 42 13.11 8.36 13.48
CA GLN A 42 13.60 9.32 12.48
C GLN A 42 14.76 8.77 11.63
N LYS A 43 15.71 8.05 12.26
CA LYS A 43 16.86 7.48 11.55
C LYS A 43 16.47 6.51 10.44
N TRP A 44 15.47 5.65 10.69
CA TRP A 44 15.02 4.67 9.70
C TRP A 44 14.21 5.31 8.58
N VAL A 45 13.41 6.30 8.97
CA VAL A 45 12.61 7.08 8.02
C VAL A 45 13.48 7.88 7.09
N PHE A 46 14.46 8.57 7.66
CA PHE A 46 15.41 9.37 6.89
C PHE A 46 16.24 8.52 5.93
N ALA A 47 16.79 7.39 6.41
CA ALA A 47 17.53 6.46 5.55
C ALA A 47 16.64 5.94 4.39
N ALA A 48 15.40 5.55 4.69
CA ALA A 48 14.46 5.11 3.66
C ALA A 48 14.11 6.21 2.66
N LEU A 49 13.99 7.47 3.10
CA LEU A 49 13.71 8.60 2.22
C LEU A 49 14.86 8.84 1.23
N VAL A 50 16.10 8.79 1.71
CA VAL A 50 17.30 8.94 0.87
C VAL A 50 17.35 7.80 -0.17
N GLU A 51 17.13 6.55 0.24
CA GLU A 51 17.09 5.41 -0.67
C GLU A 51 15.97 5.56 -1.70
N LEU A 52 14.75 5.92 -1.27
CA LEU A 52 13.62 6.10 -2.18
C LEU A 52 13.86 7.24 -3.16
N ARG A 53 14.48 8.35 -2.72
CA ARG A 53 14.85 9.44 -3.62
C ARG A 53 15.80 8.96 -4.72
N ALA A 54 16.80 8.19 -4.37
CA ALA A 54 17.75 7.62 -5.33
C ALA A 54 17.10 6.60 -6.31
N ALA A 55 16.00 5.96 -5.89
CA ALA A 55 15.27 4.99 -6.71
C ALA A 55 14.38 5.64 -7.79
N PHE A 56 14.11 6.94 -7.70
CA PHE A 56 13.34 7.62 -8.75
C PHE A 56 14.18 7.79 -10.02
N PRO A 57 13.59 7.53 -11.19
CA PRO A 57 14.32 7.62 -12.46
C PRO A 57 14.57 9.04 -12.95
N PHE A 58 14.03 10.05 -12.27
CA PHE A 58 14.15 11.45 -12.61
C PHE A 58 14.42 12.32 -11.36
N PRO A 59 14.98 13.54 -11.53
CA PRO A 59 15.33 14.40 -10.42
C PRO A 59 14.11 14.77 -9.55
N VAL A 60 14.29 14.72 -8.25
CA VAL A 60 13.35 15.19 -7.23
C VAL A 60 13.57 16.66 -7.00
N LEU A 61 12.56 17.48 -7.18
CA LEU A 61 12.65 18.93 -7.03
C LEU A 61 12.19 19.42 -5.65
N GLY A 62 11.43 18.61 -4.95
CA GLY A 62 10.92 18.96 -3.62
C GLY A 62 10.13 17.84 -2.99
N ILE A 63 9.98 17.94 -1.68
CA ILE A 63 9.28 16.97 -0.83
C ILE A 63 8.12 17.69 -0.16
N ASP A 64 6.91 17.13 -0.25
CA ASP A 64 5.76 17.54 0.53
C ASP A 64 5.39 16.41 1.49
N SER A 65 5.42 16.66 2.79
CA SER A 65 5.11 15.67 3.82
C SER A 65 3.78 15.99 4.51
N ASP A 66 3.16 14.97 5.10
CA ASP A 66 2.13 15.18 6.09
C ASP A 66 2.74 15.78 7.39
N ASN A 67 1.88 16.07 8.39
CA ASN A 67 2.33 16.66 9.65
C ASN A 67 2.89 15.62 10.64
N GLY A 68 3.34 14.46 10.16
CA GLY A 68 3.95 13.44 11.02
C GLY A 68 5.22 13.97 11.68
N SER A 69 5.35 13.80 13.01
CA SER A 69 6.51 14.24 13.78
C SER A 69 7.82 13.60 13.32
N GLU A 70 7.74 12.43 12.70
CA GLU A 70 8.85 11.70 12.08
C GLU A 70 9.50 12.43 10.91
N PHE A 71 8.75 13.32 10.22
CA PHE A 71 9.25 14.14 9.12
C PHE A 71 9.66 15.55 9.54
N ILE A 72 9.22 15.99 10.73
CA ILE A 72 9.47 17.34 11.21
C ILE A 72 10.69 17.30 12.11
N ASN A 73 11.88 17.23 11.52
CA ASN A 73 13.12 17.25 12.26
C ASN A 73 14.20 18.07 11.55
N ALA A 74 15.17 18.56 12.33
CA ALA A 74 16.27 19.37 11.82
C ALA A 74 17.12 18.64 10.77
N HIS A 75 17.25 17.33 10.88
CA HIS A 75 18.04 16.52 9.93
C HIS A 75 17.41 16.50 8.54
N LEU A 76 16.07 16.37 8.44
CA LEU A 76 15.40 16.41 7.15
C LEU A 76 15.46 17.80 6.53
N LEU A 77 15.30 18.85 7.33
CA LEU A 77 15.42 20.23 6.84
C LEU A 77 16.81 20.50 6.32
N ALA A 78 17.87 20.19 7.10
CA ALA A 78 19.26 20.34 6.68
C ALA A 78 19.57 19.55 5.40
N TYR A 79 19.04 18.32 5.27
CA TYR A 79 19.18 17.52 4.06
C TYR A 79 18.50 18.18 2.86
N CYS A 80 17.28 18.71 3.03
CA CYS A 80 16.59 19.39 1.95
C CYS A 80 17.33 20.67 1.51
N GLU A 81 17.91 21.42 2.46
CA GLU A 81 18.74 22.58 2.17
C GLU A 81 20.03 22.18 1.43
N GLN A 82 20.75 21.18 1.92
CA GLN A 82 21.97 20.68 1.29
C GLN A 82 21.75 20.18 -0.14
N GLU A 83 20.63 19.53 -0.40
CA GLU A 83 20.27 18.93 -1.69
C GLU A 83 19.43 19.86 -2.57
N GLU A 84 19.27 21.12 -2.18
CA GLU A 84 18.47 22.15 -2.88
C GLU A 84 17.02 21.70 -3.15
N LEU A 85 16.43 20.95 -2.20
CA LEU A 85 15.05 20.46 -2.30
C LEU A 85 14.09 21.43 -1.64
N THR A 86 13.02 21.78 -2.33
CA THR A 86 11.91 22.50 -1.71
C THR A 86 11.19 21.56 -0.72
N PHE A 87 11.10 21.96 0.55
CA PHE A 87 10.36 21.24 1.56
C PHE A 87 9.06 21.96 1.90
N THR A 88 7.93 21.26 1.78
CA THR A 88 6.62 21.79 2.16
C THR A 88 5.89 20.78 3.05
N ARG A 89 4.92 21.29 3.81
CA ARG A 89 4.05 20.47 4.67
C ARG A 89 2.60 20.67 4.31
N SER A 90 1.84 19.61 4.42
CA SER A 90 0.39 19.64 4.30
C SER A 90 -0.20 20.56 5.37
N ARG A 91 -1.21 21.34 5.02
CA ARG A 91 -1.87 22.25 5.96
C ARG A 91 -2.67 21.45 6.97
N ALA A 92 -2.58 21.83 8.25
CA ALA A 92 -3.35 21.20 9.32
C ALA A 92 -4.87 21.27 9.00
N GLY A 93 -5.56 20.14 9.13
CA GLY A 93 -7.01 20.06 8.90
C GLY A 93 -7.46 20.05 7.44
N ASN A 94 -6.56 20.18 6.47
CA ASN A 94 -6.93 20.16 5.05
C ASN A 94 -6.85 18.75 4.46
N LYS A 95 -7.97 18.02 4.46
CA LYS A 95 -8.09 16.65 3.94
C LYS A 95 -7.70 16.50 2.45
N ASN A 96 -7.65 17.58 1.68
CA ASN A 96 -7.30 17.52 0.26
C ASN A 96 -5.79 17.44 0.02
N ASP A 97 -4.96 17.87 0.97
CA ASP A 97 -3.51 17.93 0.80
C ASP A 97 -2.88 16.54 0.83
N GLY A 98 -3.43 15.59 1.59
CA GLY A 98 -2.92 14.20 1.69
C GLY A 98 -3.53 13.18 0.72
N CYS A 99 -4.59 13.54 -0.01
CA CYS A 99 -5.43 12.57 -0.72
C CYS A 99 -4.69 11.70 -1.77
N HIS A 100 -3.66 12.21 -2.43
CA HIS A 100 -2.92 11.47 -3.45
C HIS A 100 -2.14 10.30 -2.88
N VAL A 101 -1.57 10.50 -1.71
CA VAL A 101 -0.69 9.51 -1.07
C VAL A 101 -1.50 8.52 -0.23
N GLU A 102 -2.56 8.97 0.43
CA GLU A 102 -3.51 8.08 1.11
C GLU A 102 -4.11 7.06 0.14
N GLN A 103 -4.49 7.50 -1.07
CA GLN A 103 -4.94 6.60 -2.12
C GLN A 103 -3.87 5.58 -2.52
N LYS A 104 -2.60 5.97 -2.58
CA LYS A 104 -1.50 5.07 -2.90
C LYS A 104 -1.24 4.07 -1.78
N ASN A 105 -1.25 4.51 -0.54
CA ASN A 105 -1.14 3.62 0.59
C ASN A 105 -2.22 2.53 0.58
N TRP A 106 -3.45 2.89 0.25
CA TRP A 106 -4.52 1.91 0.14
C TRP A 106 -4.36 1.02 -1.10
N SER A 107 -4.21 1.62 -2.29
CA SER A 107 -4.27 0.92 -3.57
C SER A 107 -3.03 0.08 -3.88
N VAL A 108 -1.86 0.46 -3.37
CA VAL A 108 -0.59 -0.24 -3.58
C VAL A 108 -0.26 -1.09 -2.36
N VAL A 109 -0.06 -0.45 -1.19
CA VAL A 109 0.46 -1.13 -0.01
C VAL A 109 -0.58 -2.06 0.62
N ARG A 110 -1.74 -1.52 1.03
CA ARG A 110 -2.75 -2.29 1.77
C ARG A 110 -3.32 -3.47 0.99
N ARG A 111 -3.52 -3.29 -0.29
CA ARG A 111 -3.99 -4.38 -1.17
C ARG A 111 -2.95 -5.47 -1.36
N ALA A 112 -1.68 -5.16 -1.22
CA ALA A 112 -0.61 -6.14 -1.37
C ALA A 112 -0.30 -6.87 -0.07
N VAL A 113 -0.14 -6.16 1.04
CA VAL A 113 0.35 -6.75 2.29
C VAL A 113 -0.69 -6.74 3.42
N GLY A 114 -1.89 -6.25 3.17
CA GLY A 114 -2.99 -6.25 4.15
C GLY A 114 -2.76 -5.32 5.34
N TYR A 115 -3.37 -5.69 6.47
CA TYR A 115 -3.35 -4.93 7.73
C TYR A 115 -2.67 -5.70 8.86
N HIS A 116 -1.89 -6.70 8.53
CA HIS A 116 -1.20 -7.52 9.53
C HIS A 116 -0.07 -6.75 10.21
N ARG A 117 0.29 -7.20 11.41
CA ARG A 117 1.43 -6.69 12.15
C ARG A 117 2.67 -7.47 11.75
N TYR A 118 3.67 -6.77 11.25
CA TYR A 118 4.96 -7.30 10.87
C TYR A 118 6.01 -6.72 11.82
N ASP A 119 6.65 -7.55 12.63
CA ASP A 119 7.57 -7.12 13.70
C ASP A 119 8.86 -7.94 13.78
N THR A 120 9.08 -8.83 12.81
CA THR A 120 10.30 -9.63 12.71
C THR A 120 11.17 -9.21 11.53
N PRO A 121 12.52 -9.39 11.61
CA PRO A 121 13.42 -9.09 10.51
C PRO A 121 13.07 -9.82 9.20
N PRO A 122 12.76 -11.14 9.17
CA PRO A 122 12.37 -11.81 7.93
C PRO A 122 11.11 -11.25 7.29
N GLU A 123 10.13 -10.79 8.08
CA GLU A 123 8.94 -10.12 7.55
C GLU A 123 9.29 -8.78 6.91
N LEU A 124 10.21 -8.02 7.51
CA LEU A 124 10.68 -6.75 6.96
C LEU A 124 11.40 -6.95 5.62
N GLU A 125 12.21 -8.00 5.50
CA GLU A 125 12.88 -8.37 4.25
C GLU A 125 11.87 -8.77 3.17
N LEU A 126 10.89 -9.62 3.50
CA LEU A 126 9.82 -10.01 2.57
C LEU A 126 8.96 -8.83 2.13
N LEU A 127 8.63 -7.90 3.04
CA LEU A 127 7.92 -6.67 2.69
C LEU A 127 8.70 -5.87 1.64
N ASN A 128 10.01 -5.69 1.84
CA ASN A 128 10.85 -4.96 0.90
C ASN A 128 11.00 -5.69 -0.43
N ALA A 129 11.11 -7.03 -0.44
CA ALA A 129 11.11 -7.83 -1.66
C ALA A 129 9.81 -7.67 -2.45
N ILE A 130 8.65 -7.71 -1.76
CA ILE A 130 7.35 -7.44 -2.38
C ILE A 130 7.31 -6.03 -2.97
N TYR A 131 7.83 -5.02 -2.27
CA TYR A 131 7.78 -3.62 -2.72
C TYR A 131 8.63 -3.36 -3.96
N VAL A 132 9.76 -4.04 -4.12
CA VAL A 132 10.55 -4.00 -5.36
C VAL A 132 9.72 -4.44 -6.56
N LEU A 133 8.96 -5.52 -6.44
CA LEU A 133 8.09 -6.02 -7.51
C LEU A 133 6.84 -5.15 -7.70
N LEU A 134 6.25 -4.67 -6.61
CA LEU A 134 5.09 -3.75 -6.65
C LEU A 134 5.44 -2.43 -7.34
N ARG A 135 6.65 -1.92 -7.15
CA ARG A 135 7.18 -0.77 -7.87
C ARG A 135 7.06 -0.98 -9.38
N LEU A 136 7.53 -2.13 -9.88
CA LEU A 136 7.46 -2.46 -11.30
C LEU A 136 6.01 -2.60 -11.77
N GLN A 137 5.20 -3.35 -11.07
CA GLN A 137 3.79 -3.53 -11.40
C GLN A 137 3.03 -2.18 -11.42
N THR A 138 3.24 -1.36 -10.39
CA THR A 138 2.51 -0.09 -10.23
C THR A 138 2.90 0.94 -11.28
N ASN A 139 4.21 1.10 -11.51
CA ASN A 139 4.69 2.18 -12.36
C ASN A 139 4.61 1.85 -13.85
N PHE A 140 4.79 0.60 -14.24
CA PHE A 140 4.81 0.21 -15.65
C PHE A 140 3.47 -0.36 -16.15
N PHE A 141 2.71 -1.06 -15.29
CA PHE A 141 1.56 -1.85 -15.74
C PHE A 141 0.22 -1.48 -15.10
N SER A 142 0.18 -0.56 -14.13
CA SER A 142 -1.08 -0.16 -13.47
C SER A 142 -1.55 1.21 -13.95
N PRO A 143 -2.48 1.29 -14.93
CA PRO A 143 -3.01 2.56 -15.40
C PRO A 143 -3.83 3.25 -14.31
N GLN A 144 -3.70 4.57 -14.22
CA GLN A 144 -4.34 5.39 -13.22
C GLN A 144 -5.06 6.55 -13.89
N GLN A 145 -6.28 6.84 -13.44
CA GLN A 145 -7.00 8.02 -13.85
C GLN A 145 -6.57 9.24 -13.03
N ARG A 146 -6.50 10.39 -13.66
CA ARG A 146 -6.23 11.66 -13.02
C ARG A 146 -7.49 12.51 -13.07
N LEU A 147 -7.88 13.09 -11.95
CA LEU A 147 -8.98 14.03 -11.89
C LEU A 147 -8.58 15.32 -12.63
N LEU A 148 -9.34 15.69 -13.63
CA LEU A 148 -9.17 16.93 -14.39
C LEU A 148 -10.01 18.05 -13.79
N GLU A 149 -11.29 17.77 -13.60
CA GLU A 149 -12.27 18.76 -13.16
C GLU A 149 -13.19 18.15 -12.11
N LYS A 150 -13.55 18.97 -11.14
CA LYS A 150 -14.57 18.65 -10.13
C LYS A 150 -15.55 19.80 -10.09
N HIS A 151 -16.75 19.55 -10.56
CA HIS A 151 -17.83 20.53 -10.55
C HIS A 151 -18.84 20.16 -9.47
N ARG A 152 -19.21 21.14 -8.65
CA ARG A 152 -20.22 20.97 -7.61
C ARG A 152 -21.39 21.90 -7.84
N GLN A 153 -22.57 21.33 -7.90
CA GLN A 153 -23.82 22.07 -8.04
C GLN A 153 -24.77 21.60 -6.91
N GLY A 154 -24.85 22.39 -5.86
CA GLY A 154 -25.57 22.00 -4.64
C GLY A 154 -24.98 20.74 -4.00
N ALA A 155 -25.79 19.70 -3.82
CA ALA A 155 -25.39 18.39 -3.30
C ALA A 155 -24.72 17.50 -4.36
N LYS A 156 -24.92 17.77 -5.67
CA LYS A 156 -24.40 16.96 -6.76
C LYS A 156 -22.94 17.32 -7.08
N VAL A 157 -22.08 16.29 -7.13
CA VAL A 157 -20.67 16.43 -7.50
C VAL A 157 -20.38 15.62 -8.76
N THR A 158 -19.99 16.30 -9.83
CA THR A 158 -19.56 15.69 -11.09
C THR A 158 -18.04 15.76 -11.19
N LYS A 159 -17.41 14.66 -11.59
CA LYS A 159 -15.96 14.56 -11.74
C LYS A 159 -15.62 14.14 -13.16
N LYS A 160 -14.68 14.83 -13.78
CA LYS A 160 -14.14 14.48 -15.09
C LYS A 160 -12.72 13.98 -14.94
N TYR A 161 -12.44 12.81 -15.50
CA TYR A 161 -11.14 12.17 -15.40
C TYR A 161 -10.44 12.14 -16.75
N ALA A 162 -9.12 12.24 -16.73
CA ALA A 162 -8.29 11.97 -17.89
C ALA A 162 -8.34 10.50 -18.29
N ARG A 163 -7.97 10.19 -19.53
CA ARG A 163 -7.70 8.80 -19.95
C ARG A 163 -6.69 8.16 -19.02
N ALA A 164 -6.96 6.93 -18.60
CA ALA A 164 -6.06 6.19 -17.75
C ALA A 164 -4.70 5.96 -18.44
N LYS A 165 -3.62 6.29 -17.75
CA LYS A 165 -2.24 6.07 -18.20
C LYS A 165 -1.41 5.55 -17.03
N THR A 166 -0.42 4.71 -17.33
CA THR A 166 0.57 4.30 -16.31
C THR A 166 1.48 5.46 -15.95
N PRO A 167 2.12 5.46 -14.76
CA PRO A 167 3.17 6.41 -14.43
C PRO A 167 4.26 6.46 -15.50
N TYR A 168 4.74 5.30 -15.98
CA TYR A 168 5.71 5.21 -17.08
C TYR A 168 5.25 5.97 -18.33
N GLN A 169 4.02 5.77 -18.79
CA GLN A 169 3.49 6.48 -19.96
C GLN A 169 3.43 8.00 -19.76
N ARG A 170 3.24 8.46 -18.52
CA ARG A 170 3.26 9.89 -18.20
C ARG A 170 4.68 10.44 -18.17
N VAL A 171 5.63 9.68 -17.63
CA VAL A 171 7.06 10.03 -17.65
C VAL A 171 7.55 10.14 -19.10
N ALA A 172 7.24 9.16 -19.95
CA ALA A 172 7.62 9.14 -21.35
C ALA A 172 7.04 10.33 -22.15
N ALA A 173 5.85 10.80 -21.79
CA ALA A 173 5.19 11.93 -22.43
C ALA A 173 5.62 13.31 -21.91
N ASP A 174 6.33 13.39 -20.78
CA ASP A 174 6.72 14.66 -20.16
C ASP A 174 7.98 15.22 -20.83
N LYS A 175 7.86 16.40 -21.42
CA LYS A 175 8.97 17.10 -22.10
C LYS A 175 10.09 17.57 -21.14
N ARG A 176 9.80 17.68 -19.85
CA ARG A 176 10.75 18.14 -18.83
C ARG A 176 11.73 17.04 -18.42
N ILE A 177 11.40 15.78 -18.70
CA ILE A 177 12.23 14.63 -18.34
C ILE A 177 13.24 14.36 -19.46
N PRO A 178 14.54 14.22 -19.14
CA PRO A 178 15.59 13.98 -20.12
C PRO A 178 15.33 12.72 -20.96
N GLU A 179 15.66 12.77 -22.24
CA GLU A 179 15.48 11.63 -23.17
C GLU A 179 16.26 10.39 -22.74
N LYS A 180 17.44 10.55 -22.13
CA LYS A 180 18.20 9.44 -21.56
C LYS A 180 17.37 8.62 -20.57
N VAL A 181 16.67 9.30 -19.65
CA VAL A 181 15.81 8.65 -18.65
C VAL A 181 14.68 7.88 -19.33
N LYS A 182 14.04 8.47 -20.33
CA LYS A 182 12.95 7.83 -21.10
C LYS A 182 13.45 6.58 -21.82
N THR A 183 14.62 6.66 -22.46
CA THR A 183 15.25 5.54 -23.16
C THR A 183 15.60 4.40 -22.19
N ASP A 184 16.16 4.72 -21.02
CA ASP A 184 16.50 3.72 -20.02
C ASP A 184 15.25 3.03 -19.46
N LEU A 185 14.18 3.79 -19.21
CA LEU A 185 12.89 3.24 -18.79
C LEU A 185 12.21 2.40 -19.89
N ALA A 186 12.33 2.80 -21.16
CA ALA A 186 11.81 2.00 -22.28
C ALA A 186 12.52 0.65 -22.39
N ARG A 187 13.84 0.66 -22.29
CA ARG A 187 14.64 -0.58 -22.26
C ARG A 187 14.26 -1.48 -21.08
N GLN A 188 14.06 -0.90 -19.90
CA GLN A 188 13.59 -1.65 -18.75
C GLN A 188 12.20 -2.24 -19.00
N TYR A 189 11.26 -1.46 -19.54
CA TYR A 189 9.90 -1.91 -19.84
C TYR A 189 9.87 -3.12 -20.79
N GLU A 190 10.69 -3.14 -21.82
CA GLU A 190 10.80 -4.24 -22.79
C GLU A 190 11.25 -5.56 -22.13
N GLN A 191 12.00 -5.49 -21.04
CA GLN A 191 12.50 -6.67 -20.30
C GLN A 191 11.51 -7.18 -19.27
N LEU A 192 10.44 -6.43 -18.95
CA LEU A 192 9.51 -6.79 -17.89
C LEU A 192 8.39 -7.69 -18.40
N ASN A 193 8.13 -8.76 -17.64
CA ASN A 193 6.99 -9.63 -17.84
C ASN A 193 5.96 -9.42 -16.72
N PRO A 194 4.82 -8.76 -16.97
CA PRO A 194 3.83 -8.47 -15.93
C PRO A 194 3.21 -9.72 -15.31
N ALA A 195 3.07 -10.80 -16.07
CA ALA A 195 2.54 -12.06 -15.55
C ALA A 195 3.54 -12.73 -14.60
N GLN A 196 4.84 -12.68 -14.90
CA GLN A 196 5.87 -13.19 -14.00
C GLN A 196 5.95 -12.34 -12.72
N ILE A 197 6.01 -11.02 -12.85
CA ILE A 197 6.00 -10.10 -11.70
C ILE A 197 4.81 -10.41 -10.78
N ARG A 198 3.64 -10.66 -11.33
CA ARG A 198 2.45 -10.98 -10.53
C ARG A 198 2.59 -12.32 -9.81
N ARG A 199 3.12 -13.36 -10.45
CA ARG A 199 3.38 -14.67 -9.83
C ARG A 199 4.37 -14.54 -8.66
N ASP A 200 5.45 -13.80 -8.88
CA ASP A 200 6.48 -13.61 -7.86
C ASP A 200 5.96 -12.83 -6.64
N ILE A 201 5.13 -11.79 -6.87
CA ILE A 201 4.44 -11.08 -5.79
C ILE A 201 3.56 -12.05 -4.99
N LEU A 202 2.76 -12.89 -5.65
CA LEU A 202 1.89 -13.85 -4.97
C LEU A 202 2.69 -14.85 -4.14
N ALA A 203 3.78 -15.38 -4.67
CA ALA A 203 4.66 -16.31 -3.95
C ALA A 203 5.25 -15.67 -2.68
N LEU A 204 5.73 -14.42 -2.76
CA LEU A 204 6.23 -13.70 -1.59
C LEU A 204 5.11 -13.35 -0.59
N GLN A 205 3.90 -13.04 -1.07
CA GLN A 205 2.74 -12.82 -0.20
C GLN A 205 2.36 -14.08 0.58
N ASP A 206 2.40 -15.24 -0.06
CA ASP A 206 2.11 -16.52 0.61
C ASP A 206 3.16 -16.82 1.69
N GLN A 207 4.45 -16.57 1.42
CA GLN A 207 5.50 -16.68 2.42
C GLN A 207 5.25 -15.73 3.61
N LEU A 208 4.93 -14.46 3.33
CA LEU A 208 4.63 -13.46 4.35
C LEU A 208 3.43 -13.87 5.22
N LEU A 209 2.38 -14.39 4.62
CA LEU A 209 1.19 -14.89 5.31
C LEU A 209 1.48 -16.11 6.20
N THR A 210 2.49 -16.91 5.86
CA THR A 210 2.92 -18.03 6.70
C THR A 210 3.46 -17.53 8.05
N PHE A 211 4.25 -16.47 8.06
CA PHE A 211 4.69 -15.83 9.31
C PHE A 211 3.52 -15.28 10.13
N VAL A 212 2.56 -14.63 9.47
CA VAL A 212 1.37 -14.10 10.15
C VAL A 212 0.55 -15.22 10.80
N ARG A 213 0.33 -16.33 10.07
CA ARG A 213 -0.41 -17.49 10.59
C ARG A 213 0.32 -18.16 11.76
N ALA A 214 1.65 -18.23 11.73
CA ALA A 214 2.44 -18.78 12.82
C ALA A 214 2.30 -17.97 14.13
N LYS A 215 2.15 -16.63 14.04
CA LYS A 215 1.91 -15.76 15.20
C LYS A 215 0.49 -15.90 15.77
N HIS A 216 -0.47 -16.21 14.92
CA HIS A 216 -1.88 -16.34 15.29
C HIS A 216 -2.39 -17.71 14.84
N PRO A 217 -1.98 -18.80 15.52
CA PRO A 217 -2.52 -20.11 15.19
C PRO A 217 -4.04 -20.07 15.35
N PRO A 218 -4.80 -20.71 14.43
CA PRO A 218 -6.25 -20.69 14.49
C PRO A 218 -6.69 -21.26 15.85
N THR A 219 -7.39 -20.46 16.63
CA THR A 219 -8.04 -20.95 17.86
C THR A 219 -9.00 -22.02 17.41
N ARG A 220 -8.73 -23.27 17.72
CA ARG A 220 -9.71 -24.36 17.53
C ARG A 220 -10.96 -23.98 18.30
N LEU A 221 -11.98 -23.53 17.60
CA LEU A 221 -13.28 -23.39 18.22
C LEU A 221 -13.64 -24.76 18.77
N PRO A 222 -14.05 -24.87 20.06
CA PRO A 222 -14.50 -26.13 20.60
C PRO A 222 -15.63 -26.65 19.69
N VAL A 223 -15.40 -27.81 19.10
CA VAL A 223 -16.44 -28.50 18.31
C VAL A 223 -17.59 -28.73 19.28
N LYS A 224 -18.69 -28.00 19.10
CA LYS A 224 -19.89 -28.21 19.89
C LYS A 224 -20.32 -29.67 19.67
N PRO A 225 -20.42 -30.49 20.72
CA PRO A 225 -20.82 -31.88 20.53
C PRO A 225 -22.18 -31.89 19.81
N PRO A 226 -22.40 -32.81 18.90
CA PRO A 226 -23.67 -32.92 18.20
C PRO A 226 -24.81 -33.05 19.24
N PRO A 227 -25.94 -32.37 19.02
CA PRO A 227 -27.07 -32.48 19.93
C PRO A 227 -27.44 -33.95 20.12
N PRO A 228 -27.80 -34.36 21.34
CA PRO A 228 -28.17 -35.77 21.57
C PRO A 228 -29.31 -36.13 20.60
N MET A 229 -29.14 -37.27 19.92
CA MET A 229 -30.20 -37.80 19.07
C MET A 229 -31.48 -37.95 19.92
N ARG A 230 -32.53 -37.21 19.53
CA ARG A 230 -33.85 -37.43 20.12
C ARG A 230 -34.24 -38.87 19.85
N ALA A 231 -34.44 -39.62 20.95
CA ALA A 231 -35.02 -40.97 20.84
C ALA A 231 -36.40 -40.85 20.17
N SER A 232 -36.52 -41.53 19.04
CA SER A 232 -37.81 -41.65 18.30
C SER A 232 -38.78 -42.39 19.20
N THR A 233 -39.68 -41.65 19.84
CA THR A 233 -40.86 -42.25 20.53
C THR A 233 -41.78 -42.76 19.43
N ARG A 234 -41.71 -44.06 19.13
CA ARG A 234 -42.73 -44.74 18.34
C ARG A 234 -44.03 -44.73 19.17
N GLU A 235 -44.95 -43.87 18.81
CA GLU A 235 -46.34 -43.97 19.29
C GLU A 235 -46.95 -45.30 18.79
N ALA A 236 -47.35 -46.15 19.78
CA ALA A 236 -48.09 -47.34 19.50
C ALA A 236 -49.49 -46.97 19.01
N THR A 237 -49.79 -47.32 17.78
CA THR A 237 -51.12 -47.16 17.19
C THR A 237 -52.09 -48.08 17.94
N LYS A 238 -52.98 -47.54 18.73
CA LYS A 238 -54.09 -48.28 19.31
C LYS A 238 -55.12 -48.60 18.24
N THR A 239 -55.19 -49.88 17.87
CA THR A 239 -56.21 -50.43 17.04
C THR A 239 -57.56 -50.38 17.76
N ARG A 240 -58.47 -49.63 17.25
CA ARG A 240 -59.84 -49.54 17.74
C ARG A 240 -60.66 -50.65 17.10
N THR A 241 -60.90 -51.74 17.82
CA THR A 241 -61.87 -52.81 17.44
C THR A 241 -63.26 -52.24 17.60
N ARG A 242 -64.01 -52.29 16.51
CA ARG A 242 -65.49 -52.05 16.48
C ARG A 242 -66.18 -53.33 16.79
N ALA A 243 -66.92 -53.41 17.86
CA ALA A 243 -67.90 -54.45 18.11
C ALA A 243 -69.30 -53.94 17.75
N SER A 244 -70.07 -54.82 17.20
CA SER A 244 -71.43 -54.84 16.60
C SER A 244 -72.44 -53.94 17.29
#